data_eca4993538abc5a383caa779c241d3eb
#
_entry.id   eca4993538abc5a383caa779c241d3eb
#
_cell.length_a   1.000
_cell.length_b   1.000
_cell.length_c   1.000
_cell.angle_alpha   90.00
_cell.angle_beta   90.00
_cell.angle_gamma   90.00
#
_symmetry.space_group_name_H-M   'P 1'
#
loop_
_entity.id
_entity.type
_entity.pdbx_description
1 polymer ?
#
loop_
_entity_poly.entity_id
_entity_poly.type
_entity_poly.pdbx_seq_one_letter_code
_entity_poly.pdbx_strand_id
1 'polypeptide(L)'
;MNLTEMRISDPEASLVANEGGILDELLHLEGAMVLELGCGKAEKTRIVAQKAASVLALEVDETQLAKNITITDLPNVRFAHGGAEKIPAAESNFDIVLMFKSLHHVPTELMDSAFAEIRRVLKPGGVVYISEPVYSGDFNEVLKLFHDEKAVREAAFAAEMRAVSSGRLALVSQKFFLQPMHFVSFGQFEEQVLKVTHTEHKLSAETLEKVRSKFNEHMTQEGATFHMPIRVDILRTIVA
;
A
#
# COMPACT_ATOMS: atom_id res chain seq x y z
N MET A 1 -0.56 23.48 -2.21
CA MET A 1 -0.98 22.68 -3.39
C MET A 1 -2.50 22.63 -3.40
N ASN A 2 -3.13 22.96 -4.50
CA ASN A 2 -4.59 22.96 -4.62
C ASN A 2 -5.10 21.55 -4.96
N LEU A 3 -6.33 21.21 -4.57
CA LEU A 3 -7.03 19.96 -4.93
C LEU A 3 -7.03 19.63 -6.43
N THR A 4 -6.95 20.67 -7.27
CA THR A 4 -6.85 20.57 -8.73
C THR A 4 -5.53 19.94 -9.21
N GLU A 5 -4.59 19.67 -8.31
CA GLU A 5 -3.26 19.13 -8.63
C GLU A 5 -3.11 17.64 -8.29
N MET A 6 -4.07 17.01 -7.55
CA MET A 6 -4.01 15.56 -7.30
C MET A 6 -4.32 14.79 -8.58
N ARG A 7 -3.43 13.87 -8.93
CA ARG A 7 -3.56 13.01 -10.11
C ARG A 7 -3.62 11.55 -9.70
N ILE A 8 -4.51 10.79 -10.30
CA ILE A 8 -4.60 9.35 -10.06
C ILE A 8 -3.44 8.59 -10.73
N SER A 9 -2.91 9.14 -11.81
CA SER A 9 -1.80 8.55 -12.58
C SER A 9 -0.90 9.63 -13.17
N ASP A 10 0.31 9.25 -13.52
CA ASP A 10 1.24 10.05 -14.31
C ASP A 10 1.81 9.20 -15.46
N PRO A 11 1.31 9.37 -16.69
CA PRO A 11 1.81 8.61 -17.85
C PRO A 11 3.29 8.88 -18.18
N GLU A 12 3.83 10.01 -17.71
CA GLU A 12 5.24 10.40 -17.95
C GLU A 12 6.17 9.90 -16.84
N ALA A 13 5.65 9.16 -15.84
CA ALA A 13 6.47 8.61 -14.75
C ALA A 13 7.49 7.61 -15.32
N SER A 14 8.77 7.91 -15.11
CA SER A 14 9.90 7.10 -15.63
C SER A 14 10.92 6.72 -14.55
N LEU A 15 10.77 7.22 -13.32
CA LEU A 15 11.66 6.89 -12.21
C LEU A 15 11.48 5.42 -11.81
N VAL A 16 12.48 4.59 -12.06
CA VAL A 16 12.51 3.21 -11.55
C VAL A 16 13.12 3.22 -10.15
N ALA A 17 12.36 2.78 -9.17
CA ALA A 17 12.78 2.79 -7.76
C ALA A 17 12.12 1.66 -6.97
N ASN A 18 12.70 1.34 -5.81
CA ASN A 18 12.03 0.51 -4.81
C ASN A 18 11.35 1.40 -3.75
N GLU A 19 10.31 0.86 -3.15
CA GLU A 19 9.49 1.58 -2.17
C GLU A 19 10.26 2.03 -0.92
N GLY A 20 11.28 1.26 -0.49
CA GLY A 20 12.11 1.64 0.66
C GLY A 20 12.91 2.92 0.40
N GLY A 21 13.47 3.07 -0.81
CA GLY A 21 14.17 4.29 -1.20
C GLY A 21 13.24 5.51 -1.29
N ILE A 22 12.02 5.32 -1.80
CA ILE A 22 11.01 6.38 -1.86
C ILE A 22 10.56 6.79 -0.45
N LEU A 23 10.37 5.81 0.44
CA LEU A 23 10.02 6.06 1.83
C LEU A 23 11.10 6.90 2.53
N ASP A 24 12.38 6.54 2.35
CA ASP A 24 13.52 7.25 2.93
C ASP A 24 13.67 8.68 2.39
N GLU A 25 13.33 8.90 1.13
CA GLU A 25 13.36 10.23 0.52
C GLU A 25 12.26 11.14 1.08
N LEU A 26 11.06 10.57 1.32
CA LEU A 26 9.86 11.36 1.62
C LEU A 26 9.56 11.50 3.11
N LEU A 27 10.08 10.61 3.96
CA LEU A 27 9.78 10.58 5.39
C LEU A 27 11.04 10.56 6.26
N HIS A 28 10.94 11.25 7.39
CA HIS A 28 11.90 11.12 8.48
C HIS A 28 11.38 10.15 9.52
N LEU A 29 11.87 8.91 9.48
CA LEU A 29 11.39 7.82 10.34
C LEU A 29 12.13 7.74 11.68
N GLU A 30 13.31 8.37 11.82
CA GLU A 30 14.16 8.28 13.00
C GLU A 30 13.42 8.79 14.25
N GLY A 31 13.26 7.89 15.21
CA GLY A 31 12.61 8.20 16.48
C GLY A 31 11.09 8.36 16.41
N ALA A 32 10.45 8.15 15.24
CA ALA A 32 9.01 8.32 15.07
C ALA A 32 8.21 7.19 15.71
N MET A 33 7.02 7.55 16.22
CA MET A 33 5.96 6.62 16.56
C MET A 33 5.13 6.34 15.31
N VAL A 34 5.18 5.14 14.77
CA VAL A 34 4.60 4.77 13.48
C VAL A 34 3.41 3.82 13.65
N LEU A 35 2.37 4.05 12.86
CA LEU A 35 1.27 3.13 12.63
C LEU A 35 1.32 2.64 11.18
N GLU A 36 1.32 1.33 10.97
CA GLU A 36 1.17 0.72 9.66
C GLU A 36 -0.19 0.02 9.57
N LEU A 37 -0.98 0.35 8.55
CA LEU A 37 -2.32 -0.20 8.31
C LEU A 37 -2.26 -1.19 7.14
N GLY A 38 -2.57 -2.47 7.41
CA GLY A 38 -2.45 -3.56 6.45
C GLY A 38 -0.99 -3.98 6.25
N CYS A 39 -0.33 -4.45 7.30
CA CYS A 39 1.10 -4.77 7.27
C CYS A 39 1.45 -6.06 6.48
N GLY A 40 0.46 -6.86 6.11
CA GLY A 40 0.67 -8.09 5.34
C GLY A 40 1.77 -8.97 5.95
N LYS A 41 2.73 -9.39 5.15
CA LYS A 41 3.86 -10.24 5.57
C LYS A 41 4.96 -9.49 6.36
N ALA A 42 4.70 -8.25 6.78
CA ALA A 42 5.62 -7.39 7.52
C ALA A 42 6.93 -7.03 6.75
N GLU A 43 6.95 -7.13 5.42
CA GLU A 43 8.14 -6.81 4.63
C GLU A 43 8.50 -5.32 4.74
N LYS A 44 7.51 -4.42 4.67
CA LYS A 44 7.71 -2.98 4.84
C LYS A 44 7.91 -2.61 6.30
N THR A 45 7.18 -3.26 7.20
CA THR A 45 7.35 -3.13 8.64
C THR A 45 8.80 -3.31 9.05
N ARG A 46 9.52 -4.30 8.49
CA ARG A 46 10.95 -4.53 8.76
C ARG A 46 11.84 -3.36 8.36
N ILE A 47 11.55 -2.71 7.25
CA ILE A 47 12.29 -1.53 6.78
C ILE A 47 12.04 -0.35 7.73
N VAL A 48 10.78 -0.11 8.07
CA VAL A 48 10.34 0.98 8.96
C VAL A 48 10.93 0.80 10.37
N ALA A 49 10.89 -0.43 10.89
CA ALA A 49 11.35 -0.75 12.24
C ALA A 49 12.85 -0.50 12.46
N GLN A 50 13.67 -0.46 11.40
CA GLN A 50 15.10 -0.15 11.52
C GLN A 50 15.37 1.29 11.99
N LYS A 51 14.41 2.20 11.82
CA LYS A 51 14.57 3.63 12.08
C LYS A 51 13.55 4.18 13.09
N ALA A 52 12.34 3.66 13.07
CA ALA A 52 11.28 4.11 13.96
C ALA A 52 11.57 3.79 15.42
N ALA A 53 11.13 4.65 16.35
CA ALA A 53 11.17 4.35 17.79
C ALA A 53 10.24 3.17 18.12
N SER A 54 9.06 3.16 17.54
CA SER A 54 8.14 2.02 17.64
C SER A 54 7.18 1.96 16.46
N VAL A 55 6.71 0.76 16.14
CA VAL A 55 5.72 0.50 15.10
C VAL A 55 4.54 -0.29 15.70
N LEU A 56 3.33 0.24 15.53
CA LEU A 56 2.12 -0.55 15.63
C LEU A 56 1.74 -1.00 14.22
N ALA A 57 1.82 -2.30 13.96
CA ALA A 57 1.49 -2.88 12.66
C ALA A 57 0.14 -3.62 12.75
N LEU A 58 -0.88 -3.12 12.05
CA LEU A 58 -2.21 -3.69 12.06
C LEU A 58 -2.44 -4.58 10.83
N GLU A 59 -3.13 -5.71 11.07
CA GLU A 59 -3.53 -6.65 10.04
C GLU A 59 -4.96 -7.15 10.32
N VAL A 60 -5.78 -7.25 9.28
CA VAL A 60 -7.16 -7.75 9.37
C VAL A 60 -7.27 -9.24 9.05
N ASP A 61 -6.35 -9.80 8.26
CA ASP A 61 -6.26 -11.24 8.01
C ASP A 61 -5.70 -11.94 9.24
N GLU A 62 -6.56 -12.63 9.98
CA GLU A 62 -6.19 -13.36 11.19
C GLU A 62 -5.14 -14.45 10.92
N THR A 63 -5.17 -15.08 9.75
CA THR A 63 -4.18 -16.10 9.33
C THR A 63 -2.80 -15.49 9.16
N GLN A 64 -2.73 -14.31 8.53
CA GLN A 64 -1.48 -13.58 8.36
C GLN A 64 -1.00 -13.00 9.70
N LEU A 65 -1.90 -12.42 10.48
CA LEU A 65 -1.57 -11.89 11.81
C LEU A 65 -0.99 -12.98 12.73
N ALA A 66 -1.56 -14.18 12.72
CA ALA A 66 -1.03 -15.30 13.52
C ALA A 66 0.43 -15.62 13.17
N LYS A 67 0.82 -15.47 11.91
CA LYS A 67 2.23 -15.61 11.48
C LYS A 67 3.07 -14.42 11.97
N ASN A 68 2.54 -13.20 11.87
CA ASN A 68 3.27 -11.99 12.25
C ASN A 68 3.59 -11.95 13.75
N ILE A 69 2.67 -12.43 14.61
CA ILE A 69 2.88 -12.49 16.06
C ILE A 69 4.06 -13.40 16.44
N THR A 70 4.44 -14.36 15.57
CA THR A 70 5.61 -15.22 15.81
C THR A 70 6.95 -14.56 15.45
N ILE A 71 6.94 -13.36 14.87
CA ILE A 71 8.17 -12.60 14.54
C ILE A 71 8.78 -12.06 15.84
N THR A 72 9.99 -12.48 16.16
CA THR A 72 10.69 -12.12 17.41
C THR A 72 11.89 -11.20 17.23
N ASP A 73 12.31 -10.98 15.98
CA ASP A 73 13.49 -10.19 15.62
C ASP A 73 13.18 -8.69 15.39
N LEU A 74 11.95 -8.25 15.72
CA LEU A 74 11.50 -6.87 15.63
C LEU A 74 11.02 -6.36 17.02
N PRO A 75 11.95 -6.05 17.94
CA PRO A 75 11.60 -5.76 19.34
C PRO A 75 10.81 -4.46 19.54
N ASN A 76 10.85 -3.53 18.57
CA ASN A 76 10.11 -2.27 18.58
C ASN A 76 8.80 -2.33 17.75
N VAL A 77 8.38 -3.52 17.29
CA VAL A 77 7.14 -3.72 16.56
C VAL A 77 6.11 -4.46 17.41
N ARG A 78 4.89 -3.95 17.41
CA ARG A 78 3.73 -4.65 17.97
C ARG A 78 2.75 -4.96 16.83
N PHE A 79 2.52 -6.23 16.57
CA PHE A 79 1.48 -6.70 15.66
C PHE A 79 0.14 -6.82 16.41
N ALA A 80 -0.95 -6.34 15.77
CA ALA A 80 -2.28 -6.44 16.35
C ALA A 80 -3.36 -6.54 15.26
N HIS A 81 -4.52 -7.09 15.62
CA HIS A 81 -5.69 -7.08 14.76
C HIS A 81 -6.31 -5.68 14.72
N GLY A 82 -6.66 -5.20 13.53
CA GLY A 82 -7.37 -3.93 13.36
C GLY A 82 -7.45 -3.49 11.90
N GLY A 83 -8.56 -2.85 11.55
CA GLY A 83 -8.77 -2.19 10.26
C GLY A 83 -8.55 -0.68 10.35
N ALA A 84 -8.39 -0.05 9.19
CA ALA A 84 -8.18 1.39 9.09
C ALA A 84 -9.41 2.20 9.54
N GLU A 85 -10.61 1.63 9.42
CA GLU A 85 -11.88 2.25 9.77
C GLU A 85 -12.16 2.30 11.29
N LYS A 86 -11.37 1.52 12.08
CA LYS A 86 -11.46 1.48 13.54
C LYS A 86 -10.10 1.12 14.15
N ILE A 87 -9.27 2.13 14.34
CA ILE A 87 -7.90 1.97 14.81
C ILE A 87 -7.87 1.81 16.34
N PRO A 88 -7.34 0.68 16.89
CA PRO A 88 -7.29 0.40 18.32
C PRO A 88 -6.16 1.18 19.01
N ALA A 89 -6.16 2.50 18.89
CA ALA A 89 -5.18 3.39 19.50
C ALA A 89 -5.83 4.70 19.97
N ALA A 90 -5.18 5.37 20.91
CA ALA A 90 -5.61 6.68 21.39
C ALA A 90 -5.47 7.74 20.29
N GLU A 91 -6.17 8.87 20.43
CA GLU A 91 -5.98 10.03 19.60
C GLU A 91 -4.57 10.63 19.78
N SER A 92 -4.07 11.31 18.73
CA SER A 92 -2.77 12.00 18.75
C SER A 92 -1.60 11.14 19.23
N ASN A 93 -1.55 9.88 18.81
CA ASN A 93 -0.58 8.90 19.28
C ASN A 93 0.62 8.71 18.32
N PHE A 94 0.42 8.92 17.02
CA PHE A 94 1.42 8.63 16.01
C PHE A 94 1.94 9.87 15.30
N ASP A 95 3.23 9.86 14.97
CA ASP A 95 3.86 10.86 14.13
C ASP A 95 3.59 10.58 12.66
N ILE A 96 3.55 9.28 12.30
CA ILE A 96 3.40 8.81 10.92
C ILE A 96 2.40 7.66 10.86
N VAL A 97 1.52 7.70 9.87
CA VAL A 97 0.67 6.57 9.45
C VAL A 97 1.11 6.12 8.05
N LEU A 98 1.26 4.82 7.86
CA LEU A 98 1.69 4.20 6.61
C LEU A 98 0.60 3.27 6.06
N MET A 99 0.35 3.35 4.76
CA MET A 99 -0.48 2.43 4.00
C MET A 99 0.27 2.02 2.72
N PHE A 100 0.69 0.77 2.65
CA PHE A 100 1.40 0.22 1.49
C PHE A 100 0.47 -0.69 0.70
N LYS A 101 -0.12 -0.19 -0.37
CA LYS A 101 -1.05 -0.94 -1.24
C LYS A 101 -2.20 -1.58 -0.45
N SER A 102 -2.71 -0.87 0.55
CA SER A 102 -3.71 -1.37 1.49
C SER A 102 -4.99 -0.54 1.56
N LEU A 103 -4.98 0.71 1.08
CA LEU A 103 -6.17 1.56 1.10
C LEU A 103 -7.28 1.01 0.20
N HIS A 104 -6.94 0.52 -1.00
CA HIS A 104 -7.93 -0.04 -1.93
C HIS A 104 -8.55 -1.37 -1.45
N HIS A 105 -8.00 -1.99 -0.41
CA HIS A 105 -8.60 -3.16 0.27
C HIS A 105 -9.58 -2.79 1.39
N VAL A 106 -9.61 -1.52 1.82
CA VAL A 106 -10.63 -1.05 2.76
C VAL A 106 -11.99 -1.06 2.06
N PRO A 107 -13.06 -1.61 2.66
CA PRO A 107 -14.40 -1.53 2.07
C PRO A 107 -14.74 -0.09 1.69
N THR A 108 -15.23 0.11 0.47
CA THR A 108 -15.40 1.45 -0.12
C THR A 108 -16.25 2.36 0.75
N GLU A 109 -17.29 1.82 1.38
CA GLU A 109 -18.18 2.53 2.31
C GLU A 109 -17.51 2.91 3.64
N LEU A 110 -16.37 2.31 3.97
CA LEU A 110 -15.61 2.56 5.21
C LEU A 110 -14.38 3.47 4.99
N MET A 111 -14.04 3.79 3.75
CA MET A 111 -12.83 4.59 3.45
C MET A 111 -12.87 5.99 4.09
N ASP A 112 -14.03 6.65 4.12
CA ASP A 112 -14.18 7.96 4.79
C ASP A 112 -14.01 7.84 6.31
N SER A 113 -14.45 6.73 6.91
CA SER A 113 -14.21 6.42 8.32
C SER A 113 -12.73 6.14 8.58
N ALA A 114 -12.06 5.45 7.66
CA ALA A 114 -10.61 5.22 7.74
C ALA A 114 -9.84 6.55 7.79
N PHE A 115 -10.16 7.51 6.93
CA PHE A 115 -9.52 8.83 6.97
C PHE A 115 -9.86 9.63 8.23
N ALA A 116 -11.06 9.46 8.80
CA ALA A 116 -11.40 10.07 10.09
C ALA A 116 -10.57 9.48 11.24
N GLU A 117 -10.40 8.15 11.26
CA GLU A 117 -9.57 7.46 12.25
C GLU A 117 -8.08 7.79 12.10
N ILE A 118 -7.55 7.79 10.87
CA ILE A 118 -6.18 8.21 10.57
C ILE A 118 -5.94 9.63 11.12
N ARG A 119 -6.86 10.57 10.84
CA ARG A 119 -6.77 11.94 11.38
C ARG A 119 -6.81 11.97 12.90
N ARG A 120 -7.64 11.13 13.53
CA ARG A 120 -7.79 11.05 15.00
C ARG A 120 -6.50 10.59 15.68
N VAL A 121 -5.86 9.54 15.14
CA VAL A 121 -4.69 8.94 15.78
C VAL A 121 -3.38 9.68 15.49
N LEU A 122 -3.35 10.52 14.45
CA LEU A 122 -2.19 11.35 14.14
C LEU A 122 -2.06 12.52 15.10
N LYS A 123 -0.85 12.78 15.53
CA LYS A 123 -0.48 14.01 16.26
C LYS A 123 -0.75 15.26 15.38
N PRO A 124 -0.88 16.45 15.97
CA PRO A 124 -0.83 17.70 15.21
C PRO A 124 0.46 17.78 14.37
N GLY A 125 0.33 18.04 13.07
CA GLY A 125 1.43 18.05 12.12
C GLY A 125 1.89 16.65 11.67
N GLY A 126 1.28 15.58 12.16
CA GLY A 126 1.59 14.21 11.78
C GLY A 126 1.27 13.92 10.30
N VAL A 127 1.96 12.94 9.75
CA VAL A 127 2.01 12.66 8.31
C VAL A 127 1.39 11.29 7.98
N VAL A 128 0.68 11.23 6.85
CA VAL A 128 0.25 9.96 6.23
C VAL A 128 1.04 9.75 4.96
N TYR A 129 1.58 8.56 4.79
CA TYR A 129 2.16 8.04 3.55
C TYR A 129 1.20 6.98 3.00
N ILE A 130 0.65 7.22 1.82
CA ILE A 130 -0.22 6.29 1.13
C ILE A 130 0.44 5.93 -0.19
N SER A 131 0.76 4.65 -0.37
CA SER A 131 1.34 4.11 -1.59
C SER A 131 0.32 3.17 -2.24
N GLU A 132 -0.11 3.50 -3.46
CA GLU A 132 -1.13 2.74 -4.18
C GLU A 132 -0.69 2.41 -5.60
N PRO A 133 -0.99 1.20 -6.11
CA PRO A 133 -0.71 0.86 -7.49
C PRO A 133 -1.65 1.64 -8.42
N VAL A 134 -1.08 2.19 -9.49
CA VAL A 134 -1.84 2.82 -10.56
C VAL A 134 -2.44 1.76 -11.47
N TYR A 135 -3.69 1.95 -11.93
CA TYR A 135 -4.35 1.01 -12.85
C TYR A 135 -3.81 1.16 -14.28
N SER A 136 -2.54 0.80 -14.46
CA SER A 136 -1.83 0.81 -15.74
C SER A 136 -0.56 -0.04 -15.68
N GLY A 137 0.10 -0.21 -16.83
CA GLY A 137 1.36 -0.94 -16.93
C GLY A 137 1.19 -2.44 -17.14
N ASP A 138 2.30 -3.07 -17.52
CA ASP A 138 2.32 -4.46 -17.98
C ASP A 138 1.83 -5.46 -16.93
N PHE A 139 2.21 -5.26 -15.68
CA PHE A 139 1.75 -6.13 -14.59
C PHE A 139 0.23 -6.02 -14.41
N ASN A 140 -0.33 -4.81 -14.53
CA ASN A 140 -1.77 -4.59 -14.44
C ASN A 140 -2.52 -5.30 -15.59
N GLU A 141 -1.92 -5.37 -16.80
CA GLU A 141 -2.51 -6.10 -17.93
C GLU A 141 -2.60 -7.62 -17.68
N VAL A 142 -1.69 -8.17 -16.87
CA VAL A 142 -1.78 -9.57 -16.41
C VAL A 142 -2.81 -9.70 -15.29
N LEU A 143 -2.73 -8.82 -14.28
CA LEU A 143 -3.55 -8.89 -13.07
C LEU A 143 -5.05 -8.79 -13.38
N LYS A 144 -5.47 -7.86 -14.23
CA LYS A 144 -6.88 -7.62 -14.58
C LYS A 144 -7.59 -8.79 -15.26
N LEU A 145 -6.84 -9.79 -15.77
CA LEU A 145 -7.43 -10.99 -16.37
C LEU A 145 -8.12 -11.87 -15.32
N PHE A 146 -7.76 -11.75 -14.06
CA PHE A 146 -8.30 -12.56 -12.97
C PHE A 146 -8.67 -11.76 -11.72
N HIS A 147 -8.17 -10.55 -11.59
CA HIS A 147 -8.42 -9.67 -10.45
C HIS A 147 -8.42 -8.21 -10.91
N ASP A 148 -9.60 -7.73 -11.32
CA ASP A 148 -9.75 -6.36 -11.81
C ASP A 148 -10.04 -5.42 -10.63
N GLU A 149 -9.04 -4.65 -10.24
CA GLU A 149 -9.10 -3.71 -9.10
C GLU A 149 -9.40 -2.27 -9.53
N LYS A 150 -9.83 -2.01 -10.77
CA LYS A 150 -10.07 -0.65 -11.26
C LYS A 150 -10.97 0.15 -10.34
N ALA A 151 -12.14 -0.40 -10.04
CA ALA A 151 -13.16 0.31 -9.25
C ALA A 151 -12.69 0.62 -7.82
N VAL A 152 -12.01 -0.31 -7.15
CA VAL A 152 -11.54 -0.11 -5.77
C VAL A 152 -10.37 0.87 -5.70
N ARG A 153 -9.47 0.87 -6.69
CA ARG A 153 -8.36 1.84 -6.78
C ARG A 153 -8.86 3.26 -7.09
N GLU A 154 -9.86 3.40 -7.96
CA GLU A 154 -10.54 4.68 -8.22
C GLU A 154 -11.29 5.17 -6.98
N ALA A 155 -11.97 4.29 -6.24
CA ALA A 155 -12.65 4.63 -5.00
C ALA A 155 -11.68 5.08 -3.89
N ALA A 156 -10.53 4.41 -3.76
CA ALA A 156 -9.47 4.79 -2.82
C ALA A 156 -8.95 6.20 -3.11
N PHE A 157 -8.63 6.50 -4.36
CA PHE A 157 -8.20 7.83 -4.77
C PHE A 157 -9.28 8.89 -4.52
N ALA A 158 -10.54 8.58 -4.83
CA ALA A 158 -11.66 9.50 -4.57
C ALA A 158 -11.83 9.77 -3.06
N ALA A 159 -11.58 8.78 -2.19
CA ALA A 159 -11.61 8.96 -0.74
C ALA A 159 -10.47 9.86 -0.24
N GLU A 160 -9.26 9.71 -0.77
CA GLU A 160 -8.14 10.64 -0.51
C GLU A 160 -8.50 12.08 -0.89
N MET A 161 -9.06 12.28 -2.09
CA MET A 161 -9.51 13.59 -2.55
C MET A 161 -10.58 14.17 -1.62
N ARG A 162 -11.54 13.37 -1.14
CA ARG A 162 -12.54 13.83 -0.15
C ARG A 162 -11.89 14.20 1.19
N ALA A 163 -10.92 13.44 1.67
CA ALA A 163 -10.20 13.75 2.90
C ALA A 163 -9.46 15.10 2.81
N VAL A 164 -8.85 15.38 1.65
CA VAL A 164 -8.19 16.67 1.40
C VAL A 164 -9.20 17.79 1.20
N SER A 165 -10.27 17.62 0.41
CA SER A 165 -11.27 18.65 0.13
C SER A 165 -12.07 19.06 1.35
N SER A 166 -12.30 18.12 2.27
CA SER A 166 -12.99 18.39 3.54
C SER A 166 -12.13 19.13 4.58
N GLY A 167 -10.82 19.34 4.29
CA GLY A 167 -9.88 19.93 5.24
C GLY A 167 -9.48 19.00 6.40
N ARG A 168 -9.76 17.69 6.31
CA ARG A 168 -9.29 16.72 7.32
C ARG A 168 -7.77 16.58 7.29
N LEU A 169 -7.24 16.53 6.07
CA LEU A 169 -5.82 16.43 5.78
C LEU A 169 -5.45 17.43 4.68
N ALA A 170 -4.19 17.80 4.59
CA ALA A 170 -3.65 18.60 3.49
C ALA A 170 -2.69 17.77 2.66
N LEU A 171 -2.80 17.86 1.33
CA LEU A 171 -1.80 17.27 0.44
C LEU A 171 -0.49 18.05 0.59
N VAL A 172 0.60 17.33 0.85
CA VAL A 172 1.96 17.87 0.91
C VAL A 172 2.68 17.65 -0.42
N SER A 173 2.65 16.40 -0.92
CA SER A 173 3.28 16.05 -2.19
C SER A 173 2.67 14.78 -2.78
N GLN A 174 2.81 14.61 -4.09
CA GLN A 174 2.60 13.35 -4.81
C GLN A 174 3.88 12.94 -5.51
N LYS A 175 4.17 11.65 -5.50
CA LYS A 175 5.28 11.08 -6.24
C LYS A 175 4.81 9.85 -7.02
N PHE A 176 5.29 9.74 -8.26
CA PHE A 176 5.04 8.57 -9.10
C PHE A 176 6.37 7.89 -9.42
N PHE A 177 6.37 6.56 -9.37
CA PHE A 177 7.54 5.76 -9.72
C PHE A 177 7.13 4.40 -10.28
N LEU A 178 8.06 3.73 -10.93
CA LEU A 178 7.92 2.39 -11.48
C LEU A 178 8.62 1.41 -10.52
N GLN A 179 7.85 0.56 -9.86
CA GLN A 179 8.40 -0.48 -9.01
C GLN A 179 8.72 -1.72 -9.86
N PRO A 180 10.00 -2.15 -9.95
CA PRO A 180 10.33 -3.38 -10.65
C PRO A 180 9.84 -4.59 -9.86
N MET A 181 9.25 -5.54 -10.59
CA MET A 181 8.83 -6.85 -10.11
C MET A 181 9.44 -7.91 -11.01
N HIS A 182 10.19 -8.83 -10.42
CA HIS A 182 10.88 -9.89 -11.15
C HIS A 182 10.40 -11.26 -10.72
N PHE A 183 10.13 -12.12 -11.67
CA PHE A 183 9.74 -13.52 -11.47
C PHE A 183 10.63 -14.42 -12.34
N VAL A 184 11.33 -15.35 -11.73
CA VAL A 184 12.20 -16.28 -12.46
C VAL A 184 11.41 -17.25 -13.33
N SER A 185 10.12 -17.45 -13.03
CA SER A 185 9.23 -18.34 -13.79
C SER A 185 7.75 -18.01 -13.52
N PHE A 186 6.88 -18.50 -14.39
CA PHE A 186 5.43 -18.46 -14.16
C PHE A 186 5.03 -19.18 -12.86
N GLY A 187 5.71 -20.28 -12.49
CA GLY A 187 5.46 -20.97 -11.22
C GLY A 187 5.70 -20.09 -10.00
N GLN A 188 6.74 -19.26 -10.01
CA GLN A 188 6.96 -18.27 -8.95
C GLN A 188 5.84 -17.21 -8.91
N PHE A 189 5.38 -16.74 -10.05
CA PHE A 189 4.24 -15.85 -10.15
C PHE A 189 2.97 -16.49 -9.58
N GLU A 190 2.70 -17.78 -9.91
CA GLU A 190 1.56 -18.53 -9.34
C GLU A 190 1.62 -18.54 -7.80
N GLU A 191 2.77 -18.85 -7.21
CA GLU A 191 2.92 -18.94 -5.76
C GLU A 191 2.79 -17.57 -5.07
N GLN A 192 3.31 -16.51 -5.67
CA GLN A 192 3.38 -15.20 -5.03
C GLN A 192 2.16 -14.33 -5.29
N VAL A 193 1.45 -14.55 -6.42
CA VAL A 193 0.36 -13.68 -6.87
C VAL A 193 -0.98 -14.40 -6.93
N LEU A 194 -1.04 -15.63 -7.47
CA LEU A 194 -2.31 -16.34 -7.62
C LEU A 194 -2.74 -17.09 -6.35
N LYS A 195 -1.77 -17.55 -5.52
CA LYS A 195 -2.03 -18.33 -4.30
C LYS A 195 -1.90 -17.50 -3.01
N VAL A 196 -2.27 -16.22 -3.08
CA VAL A 196 -2.29 -15.37 -1.88
C VAL A 196 -3.40 -15.77 -0.92
N THR A 197 -3.21 -15.57 0.39
CA THR A 197 -4.14 -16.05 1.43
C THR A 197 -5.37 -15.17 1.60
N HIS A 198 -5.27 -13.88 1.28
CA HIS A 198 -6.32 -12.89 1.49
C HIS A 198 -7.34 -12.82 0.34
N THR A 199 -7.09 -13.52 -0.79
CA THR A 199 -8.00 -13.55 -1.92
C THR A 199 -8.02 -14.94 -2.55
N GLU A 200 -9.19 -15.57 -2.58
CA GLU A 200 -9.36 -16.88 -3.24
C GLU A 200 -9.63 -16.68 -4.74
N HIS A 201 -8.58 -16.76 -5.55
CA HIS A 201 -8.72 -16.71 -7.02
C HIS A 201 -9.15 -18.07 -7.56
N LYS A 202 -10.47 -18.25 -7.80
CA LYS A 202 -11.01 -19.45 -8.48
C LYS A 202 -10.89 -19.31 -9.99
N LEU A 203 -9.68 -19.58 -10.52
CA LEU A 203 -9.42 -19.46 -11.95
C LEU A 203 -9.89 -20.70 -12.70
N SER A 204 -10.64 -20.49 -13.79
CA SER A 204 -10.85 -21.55 -14.78
C SER A 204 -9.53 -21.90 -15.47
N ALA A 205 -9.43 -23.12 -16.03
CA ALA A 205 -8.26 -23.51 -16.82
C ALA A 205 -8.03 -22.56 -18.01
N GLU A 206 -9.10 -22.07 -18.62
CA GLU A 206 -9.03 -21.10 -19.72
C GLU A 206 -8.46 -19.75 -19.25
N THR A 207 -8.91 -19.24 -18.10
CA THR A 207 -8.38 -17.97 -17.53
C THR A 207 -6.91 -18.13 -17.15
N LEU A 208 -6.53 -19.25 -16.51
CA LEU A 208 -5.15 -19.51 -16.14
C LEU A 208 -4.23 -19.54 -17.37
N GLU A 209 -4.68 -20.13 -18.48
CA GLU A 209 -3.89 -20.16 -19.73
C GLU A 209 -3.76 -18.74 -20.35
N LYS A 210 -4.82 -17.91 -20.31
CA LYS A 210 -4.72 -16.50 -20.73
C LYS A 210 -3.72 -15.73 -19.89
N VAL A 211 -3.75 -15.91 -18.56
CA VAL A 211 -2.78 -15.29 -17.63
C VAL A 211 -1.36 -15.74 -17.94
N ARG A 212 -1.16 -17.05 -18.13
CA ARG A 212 0.16 -17.62 -18.47
C ARG A 212 0.67 -17.08 -19.81
N SER A 213 -0.18 -17.05 -20.81
CA SER A 213 0.17 -16.50 -22.13
C SER A 213 0.60 -15.04 -22.01
N LYS A 214 -0.18 -14.22 -21.30
CA LYS A 214 0.12 -12.80 -21.12
C LYS A 214 1.39 -12.57 -20.31
N PHE A 215 1.61 -13.35 -19.25
CA PHE A 215 2.86 -13.33 -18.48
C PHE A 215 4.08 -13.69 -19.35
N ASN A 216 3.96 -14.72 -20.19
CA ASN A 216 5.05 -15.20 -21.03
C ASN A 216 5.49 -14.22 -22.13
N GLU A 217 4.67 -13.20 -22.47
CA GLU A 217 5.09 -12.12 -23.36
C GLU A 217 6.30 -11.33 -22.78
N HIS A 218 6.49 -11.38 -21.45
CA HIS A 218 7.58 -10.70 -20.72
C HIS A 218 8.72 -11.65 -20.32
N MET A 219 8.64 -12.95 -20.66
CA MET A 219 9.67 -13.94 -20.31
C MET A 219 10.92 -13.78 -21.17
N THR A 220 12.05 -13.76 -20.50
CA THR A 220 13.40 -13.83 -21.07
C THR A 220 14.17 -15.03 -20.51
N GLN A 221 15.44 -15.19 -20.85
CA GLN A 221 16.31 -16.20 -20.24
C GLN A 221 16.54 -15.95 -18.73
N GLU A 222 16.39 -14.68 -18.28
CA GLU A 222 16.58 -14.28 -16.88
C GLU A 222 15.27 -14.26 -16.08
N GLY A 223 14.12 -14.51 -16.73
CA GLY A 223 12.79 -14.42 -16.14
C GLY A 223 11.95 -13.29 -16.74
N ALA A 224 10.82 -13.00 -16.12
CA ALA A 224 9.92 -11.90 -16.50
C ALA A 224 10.11 -10.72 -15.55
N THR A 225 10.31 -9.54 -16.10
CA THR A 225 10.37 -8.27 -15.34
C THR A 225 9.23 -7.36 -15.75
N PHE A 226 8.49 -6.88 -14.76
CA PHE A 226 7.41 -5.89 -14.91
C PHE A 226 7.78 -4.61 -14.18
N HIS A 227 7.24 -3.50 -14.65
CA HIS A 227 7.36 -2.21 -13.99
C HIS A 227 5.97 -1.74 -13.55
N MET A 228 5.64 -1.94 -12.28
CA MET A 228 4.35 -1.53 -11.72
C MET A 228 4.35 -0.06 -11.37
N PRO A 229 3.53 0.78 -12.02
CA PRO A 229 3.40 2.18 -11.66
C PRO A 229 2.77 2.31 -10.27
N ILE A 230 3.43 3.09 -9.42
CA ILE A 230 3.01 3.39 -8.05
C ILE A 230 2.80 4.90 -7.92
N ARG A 231 1.71 5.29 -7.26
CA ARG A 231 1.47 6.63 -6.75
C ARG A 231 1.74 6.64 -5.24
N VAL A 232 2.45 7.65 -4.77
CA VAL A 232 2.60 7.95 -3.34
C VAL A 232 2.01 9.32 -3.06
N ASP A 233 1.11 9.36 -2.09
CA ASP A 233 0.51 10.58 -1.57
C ASP A 233 1.01 10.83 -0.15
N ILE A 234 1.61 12.00 0.07
CA ILE A 234 1.96 12.48 1.41
C ILE A 234 0.90 13.48 1.85
N LEU A 235 0.15 13.09 2.88
CA LEU A 235 -0.84 13.96 3.50
C LEU A 235 -0.40 14.35 4.91
N ARG A 236 -0.90 15.49 5.41
CA ARG A 236 -0.56 16.00 6.75
C ARG A 236 -1.80 16.48 7.49
N THR A 237 -1.84 16.29 8.81
CA THR A 237 -2.87 16.92 9.65
C THR A 237 -2.70 18.45 9.66
N ILE A 238 -3.81 19.15 9.49
CA ILE A 238 -3.82 20.61 9.57
C ILE A 238 -3.72 21.00 11.04
N VAL A 239 -2.70 21.79 11.38
CA VAL A 239 -2.57 22.39 12.70
C VAL A 239 -3.48 23.62 12.73
N ALA A 240 -4.45 23.61 13.66
CA ALA A 240 -5.36 24.72 13.86
C ALA A 240 -4.64 25.93 14.50
#